data_45be3b56ae03ff64057ab0e40621fc06
#
_entry.id   45be3b56ae03ff64057ab0e40621fc06
#
_cell.length_a   1.000
_cell.length_b   1.000
_cell.length_c   1.000
_cell.angle_alpha   90.00
_cell.angle_beta   90.00
_cell.angle_gamma   90.00
#
_symmetry.space_group_name_H-M   'P 1'
#
loop_
_entity.id
_entity.type
_entity.pdbx_description
1 polymer ?
#
loop_
_entity_poly.entity_id
_entity_poly.type
_entity_poly.pdbx_seq_one_letter_code
_entity_poly.pdbx_strand_id
1 'polypeptide(L)'
;MKNKSVSLVFWVSLVICTIFVAFGAIFPKQLEKLTQNITSFIALHFSWYYLLLVLVILFVCVYILFSRYASITLGEEGEDPEFSLPSWFAMLFSAGMGIGLVFWTTAEPISHAFKLTPIHKAGTQSAINDAMRFSFFHWGIHAWAVYGIVALVFAYFSFHKGYPGLVSATLTPLLGEKAMRGPLGGAIDVLAVIATVTGVAATLGFGALQINEGLHFLFNVPSNFTMQVILIVIATILFTWSAWSGIDKGIKTLSNINMLLAFVVLIGLFIVGPTLYILNTFTNGLGNYIANFFSMSLRIPSGGQKFQWLQNWTIFYWAWWISWAPFVGIFIARVSKGRTIKEFILGVLFVPAVVCFIFFAVFGASAIYLQDNHIADIAKAATETATFATLQHYPLGFVLSLITLLVIMIFFVTSADSATYVLGMLSSSGDINPKSFVKVSWGIIMALFAIIMIYTGGTQAIQNLLIIAALPFSVVIIAMIWSLLKSLSEEKPRNSNKVLIKHRDPDVLEYRSSKHIDEN
;
A
#
# COMPACT_ATOMS: atom_id res chain seq x y z
N MET A 1 -28.63 19.41 -15.10
CA MET A 1 -27.34 18.74 -14.92
C MET A 1 -26.24 19.65 -15.44
N LYS A 2 -25.49 20.36 -14.56
CA LYS A 2 -24.34 21.16 -15.00
C LYS A 2 -23.31 20.19 -15.61
N ASN A 3 -22.93 20.44 -16.85
CA ASN A 3 -21.87 19.72 -17.54
C ASN A 3 -20.57 19.94 -16.73
N LYS A 4 -20.24 19.02 -15.80
CA LYS A 4 -19.00 19.11 -15.00
C LYS A 4 -17.84 18.97 -15.99
N SER A 5 -17.15 20.08 -16.26
CA SER A 5 -15.92 20.06 -17.05
C SER A 5 -14.88 19.16 -16.35
N VAL A 6 -14.09 18.45 -17.12
CA VAL A 6 -12.97 17.66 -16.59
C VAL A 6 -11.95 18.64 -15.98
N SER A 7 -11.40 18.33 -14.81
CA SER A 7 -10.55 19.27 -14.07
C SER A 7 -9.21 19.54 -14.80
N LEU A 8 -8.60 20.69 -14.54
CA LEU A 8 -7.27 21.01 -15.05
C LEU A 8 -6.22 20.01 -14.55
N VAL A 9 -6.39 19.50 -13.31
CA VAL A 9 -5.52 18.47 -12.73
C VAL A 9 -5.45 17.22 -13.60
N PHE A 10 -6.59 16.77 -14.14
CA PHE A 10 -6.62 15.63 -15.08
C PHE A 10 -5.75 15.88 -16.30
N TRP A 11 -5.96 17.02 -16.98
CA TRP A 11 -5.26 17.30 -18.23
C TRP A 11 -3.76 17.50 -18.03
N VAL A 12 -3.36 18.24 -16.98
CA VAL A 12 -1.93 18.46 -16.66
C VAL A 12 -1.26 17.13 -16.33
N SER A 13 -1.86 16.32 -15.46
CA SER A 13 -1.30 15.02 -15.09
C SER A 13 -1.23 14.08 -16.29
N LEU A 14 -2.27 14.04 -17.12
CA LEU A 14 -2.31 13.21 -18.33
C LEU A 14 -1.19 13.59 -19.30
N VAL A 15 -0.97 14.89 -19.54
CA VAL A 15 0.10 15.39 -20.40
C VAL A 15 1.47 15.01 -19.86
N ILE A 16 1.74 15.22 -18.56
CA ILE A 16 3.01 14.83 -17.93
C ILE A 16 3.26 13.33 -18.09
N CYS A 17 2.25 12.52 -17.79
CA CYS A 17 2.34 11.07 -17.92
C CYS A 17 2.58 10.63 -19.37
N THR A 18 1.87 11.25 -20.32
CA THR A 18 2.04 10.94 -21.75
C THR A 18 3.43 11.31 -22.26
N ILE A 19 3.98 12.46 -21.84
CA ILE A 19 5.36 12.86 -22.19
C ILE A 19 6.36 11.85 -21.63
N PHE A 20 6.19 11.39 -20.39
CA PHE A 20 7.06 10.38 -19.80
C PHE A 20 7.02 9.06 -20.59
N VAL A 21 5.84 8.56 -20.92
CA VAL A 21 5.65 7.34 -21.72
C VAL A 21 6.27 7.50 -23.11
N ALA A 22 6.02 8.61 -23.79
CA ALA A 22 6.58 8.89 -25.12
C ALA A 22 8.12 8.98 -25.07
N PHE A 23 8.67 9.64 -24.06
CA PHE A 23 10.12 9.72 -23.89
C PHE A 23 10.74 8.34 -23.66
N GLY A 24 10.12 7.50 -22.84
CA GLY A 24 10.59 6.12 -22.60
C GLY A 24 10.48 5.22 -23.82
N ALA A 25 9.43 5.39 -24.63
CA ALA A 25 9.27 4.63 -25.87
C ALA A 25 10.31 5.01 -26.94
N ILE A 26 10.64 6.30 -27.06
CA ILE A 26 11.56 6.81 -28.08
C ILE A 26 13.03 6.70 -27.63
N PHE A 27 13.29 6.93 -26.33
CA PHE A 27 14.64 7.03 -25.77
C PHE A 27 14.83 6.11 -24.55
N PRO A 28 14.62 4.77 -24.66
CA PRO A 28 14.60 3.87 -23.49
C PRO A 28 15.91 3.87 -22.69
N LYS A 29 17.06 3.84 -23.37
CA LYS A 29 18.39 3.88 -22.72
C LYS A 29 18.67 5.19 -21.98
N GLN A 30 18.20 6.31 -22.54
CA GLN A 30 18.34 7.62 -21.90
C GLN A 30 17.45 7.72 -20.67
N LEU A 31 16.20 7.19 -20.73
CA LEU A 31 15.32 7.14 -19.59
C LEU A 31 15.89 6.26 -18.48
N GLU A 32 16.39 5.07 -18.81
CA GLU A 32 17.05 4.17 -17.84
C GLU A 32 18.21 4.89 -17.13
N LYS A 33 19.15 5.47 -17.90
CA LYS A 33 20.28 6.19 -17.34
C LYS A 33 19.87 7.40 -16.49
N LEU A 34 18.87 8.15 -16.94
CA LEU A 34 18.35 9.32 -16.23
C LEU A 34 17.75 8.90 -14.89
N THR A 35 16.87 7.89 -14.87
CA THR A 35 16.24 7.40 -13.66
C THR A 35 17.25 6.79 -12.69
N GLN A 36 18.25 6.03 -13.17
CA GLN A 36 19.34 5.51 -12.34
C GLN A 36 20.15 6.63 -11.68
N ASN A 37 20.53 7.67 -12.45
CA ASN A 37 21.29 8.80 -11.92
C ASN A 37 20.50 9.57 -10.85
N ILE A 38 19.22 9.86 -11.10
CA ILE A 38 18.36 10.56 -10.14
C ILE A 38 18.16 9.70 -8.89
N THR A 39 17.88 8.41 -9.04
CA THR A 39 17.74 7.48 -7.90
C THR A 39 19.00 7.39 -7.07
N SER A 40 20.17 7.28 -7.72
CA SER A 40 21.46 7.25 -7.02
C SER A 40 21.71 8.55 -6.25
N PHE A 41 21.38 9.70 -6.83
CA PHE A 41 21.45 10.99 -6.15
C PHE A 41 20.52 11.04 -4.93
N ILE A 42 19.25 10.64 -5.11
CA ILE A 42 18.27 10.62 -4.02
C ILE A 42 18.74 9.67 -2.90
N ALA A 43 19.14 8.47 -3.27
CA ALA A 43 19.58 7.47 -2.29
C ALA A 43 20.83 7.92 -1.52
N LEU A 44 21.79 8.56 -2.20
CA LEU A 44 22.99 9.06 -1.54
C LEU A 44 22.71 10.24 -0.59
N HIS A 45 21.84 11.18 -0.99
CA HIS A 45 21.65 12.42 -0.25
C HIS A 45 20.43 12.44 0.66
N PHE A 46 19.42 11.58 0.42
CA PHE A 46 18.14 11.59 1.12
C PHE A 46 17.79 10.30 1.85
N SER A 47 18.68 9.29 1.93
CA SER A 47 18.40 8.08 2.72
C SER A 47 18.10 8.39 4.17
N TRP A 48 18.86 9.29 4.80
CA TRP A 48 18.60 9.75 6.17
C TRP A 48 17.21 10.38 6.33
N TYR A 49 16.78 11.14 5.33
CA TYR A 49 15.48 11.79 5.31
C TYR A 49 14.34 10.77 5.30
N TYR A 50 14.40 9.76 4.41
CA TYR A 50 13.39 8.71 4.35
C TYR A 50 13.28 7.93 5.66
N LEU A 51 14.41 7.57 6.26
CA LEU A 51 14.41 6.84 7.54
C LEU A 51 13.79 7.67 8.67
N LEU A 52 14.20 8.94 8.80
CA LEU A 52 13.64 9.84 9.80
C LEU A 52 12.16 10.12 9.55
N LEU A 53 11.77 10.37 8.30
CA LEU A 53 10.39 10.66 7.95
C LEU A 53 9.45 9.53 8.39
N VAL A 54 9.76 8.28 8.01
CA VAL A 54 8.90 7.15 8.34
C VAL A 54 8.84 6.91 9.85
N LEU A 55 9.95 7.07 10.55
CA LEU A 55 9.98 6.97 12.02
C LEU A 55 9.18 8.10 12.68
N VAL A 56 9.30 9.34 12.20
CA VAL A 56 8.51 10.50 12.69
C VAL A 56 7.01 10.28 12.44
N ILE A 57 6.63 9.78 11.25
CA ILE A 57 5.25 9.41 10.94
C ILE A 57 4.70 8.44 11.99
N LEU A 58 5.46 7.40 12.30
CA LEU A 58 5.07 6.42 13.32
C LEU A 58 4.92 7.07 14.70
N PHE A 59 5.85 7.92 15.11
CA PHE A 59 5.74 8.65 16.37
C PHE A 59 4.52 9.58 16.43
N VAL A 60 4.17 10.22 15.32
CA VAL A 60 2.94 11.03 15.24
C VAL A 60 1.70 10.16 15.42
N CYS A 61 1.65 8.98 14.79
CA CYS A 61 0.54 8.03 15.01
C CYS A 61 0.44 7.62 16.49
N VAL A 62 1.57 7.29 17.12
CA VAL A 62 1.63 6.94 18.55
C VAL A 62 1.23 8.12 19.43
N TYR A 63 1.70 9.34 19.13
CA TYR A 63 1.31 10.54 19.85
C TYR A 63 -0.20 10.78 19.79
N ILE A 64 -0.80 10.68 18.60
CA ILE A 64 -2.26 10.88 18.42
C ILE A 64 -3.03 9.78 19.18
N LEU A 65 -2.56 8.52 19.13
CA LEU A 65 -3.17 7.37 19.80
C LEU A 65 -3.32 7.57 21.32
N PHE A 66 -2.31 8.18 21.97
CA PHE A 66 -2.30 8.42 23.41
C PHE A 66 -2.74 9.84 23.80
N SER A 67 -3.10 10.67 22.82
CA SER A 67 -3.56 12.03 23.07
C SER A 67 -5.08 12.10 23.35
N ARG A 68 -5.54 13.27 23.76
CA ARG A 68 -6.97 13.58 23.90
C ARG A 68 -7.77 13.43 22.58
N TYR A 69 -7.09 13.43 21.45
CA TYR A 69 -7.71 13.32 20.12
C TYR A 69 -8.12 11.89 19.77
N ALA A 70 -7.64 10.89 20.49
CA ALA A 70 -7.90 9.48 20.25
C ALA A 70 -9.40 9.11 20.28
N SER A 71 -10.21 9.88 21.01
CA SER A 71 -11.68 9.68 21.15
C SER A 71 -12.51 10.35 20.06
N ILE A 72 -11.90 11.13 19.16
CA ILE A 72 -12.61 11.79 18.05
C ILE A 72 -13.11 10.72 17.07
N THR A 73 -14.39 10.83 16.66
CA THR A 73 -15.01 9.98 15.64
C THR A 73 -14.66 10.50 14.24
N LEU A 74 -14.24 9.61 13.35
CA LEU A 74 -13.98 9.90 11.94
C LEU A 74 -15.31 9.88 11.16
N GLY A 75 -16.15 10.89 11.41
CA GLY A 75 -17.48 11.05 10.91
C GLY A 75 -18.22 12.12 11.69
N GLU A 76 -19.56 12.10 11.65
CA GLU A 76 -20.41 12.93 12.49
C GLU A 76 -20.31 12.49 13.96
N GLU A 77 -20.63 13.39 14.89
CA GLU A 77 -20.57 13.08 16.30
C GLU A 77 -21.60 12.00 16.68
N GLY A 78 -21.10 10.85 17.15
CA GLY A 78 -21.94 9.70 17.50
C GLY A 78 -22.35 8.83 16.31
N GLU A 79 -21.76 9.01 15.14
CA GLU A 79 -21.97 8.13 13.99
C GLU A 79 -21.35 6.74 14.27
N ASP A 80 -22.15 5.69 14.09
CA ASP A 80 -21.69 4.31 14.21
C ASP A 80 -20.83 3.89 12.99
N PRO A 81 -19.86 2.98 13.18
CA PRO A 81 -19.09 2.45 12.07
C PRO A 81 -19.95 1.75 11.01
N GLU A 82 -19.72 2.07 9.73
CA GLU A 82 -20.46 1.48 8.59
C GLU A 82 -20.24 -0.04 8.49
N PHE A 83 -19.09 -0.54 8.95
CA PHE A 83 -18.71 -1.96 8.84
C PHE A 83 -18.44 -2.57 10.21
N SER A 84 -18.85 -3.84 10.42
CA SER A 84 -18.46 -4.60 11.61
C SER A 84 -16.95 -4.73 11.74
N LEU A 85 -16.44 -4.94 12.96
CA LEU A 85 -15.00 -5.03 13.20
C LEU A 85 -14.28 -6.11 12.35
N PRO A 86 -14.81 -7.35 12.23
CA PRO A 86 -14.19 -8.37 11.38
C PRO A 86 -14.19 -7.99 9.88
N SER A 87 -15.28 -7.41 9.38
CA SER A 87 -15.36 -6.95 7.99
C SER A 87 -14.39 -5.82 7.71
N TRP A 88 -14.24 -4.88 8.64
CA TRP A 88 -13.30 -3.80 8.54
C TRP A 88 -11.85 -4.30 8.50
N PHE A 89 -11.47 -5.24 9.37
CA PHE A 89 -10.15 -5.86 9.38
C PHE A 89 -9.85 -6.57 8.04
N ALA A 90 -10.81 -7.29 7.49
CA ALA A 90 -10.67 -7.93 6.18
C ALA A 90 -10.45 -6.89 5.06
N MET A 91 -11.17 -5.75 5.11
CA MET A 91 -11.00 -4.66 4.14
C MET A 91 -9.66 -3.94 4.31
N LEU A 92 -9.18 -3.70 5.54
CA LEU A 92 -7.84 -3.14 5.77
C LEU A 92 -6.75 -4.02 5.16
N PHE A 93 -6.85 -5.33 5.36
CA PHE A 93 -5.94 -6.28 4.75
C PHE A 93 -6.00 -6.21 3.23
N SER A 94 -7.19 -6.25 2.65
CA SER A 94 -7.38 -6.20 1.19
C SER A 94 -6.87 -4.90 0.56
N ALA A 95 -6.91 -3.78 1.28
CA ALA A 95 -6.49 -2.46 0.78
C ALA A 95 -4.99 -2.34 0.51
N GLY A 96 -4.18 -2.91 1.40
CA GLY A 96 -2.72 -2.79 1.31
C GLY A 96 -2.02 -4.06 0.83
N MET A 97 -2.79 -5.14 0.66
CA MET A 97 -2.29 -6.43 0.22
C MET A 97 -2.66 -6.67 -1.24
N GLY A 98 -1.67 -6.71 -2.04
CA GLY A 98 -1.79 -6.98 -3.46
C GLY A 98 -0.69 -7.94 -3.91
N ILE A 99 -0.36 -7.83 -5.18
CA ILE A 99 0.70 -8.58 -5.85
C ILE A 99 2.02 -8.48 -5.08
N GLY A 100 2.34 -7.30 -4.54
CA GLY A 100 3.59 -7.05 -3.82
C GLY A 100 3.84 -8.02 -2.68
N LEU A 101 2.82 -8.37 -1.88
CA LEU A 101 2.99 -9.34 -0.81
C LEU A 101 3.43 -10.70 -1.37
N VAL A 102 2.69 -11.24 -2.34
CA VAL A 102 2.99 -12.55 -2.94
C VAL A 102 4.35 -12.55 -3.65
N PHE A 103 4.72 -11.40 -4.25
CA PHE A 103 6.00 -11.23 -4.94
C PHE A 103 7.19 -11.29 -3.97
N TRP A 104 7.11 -10.59 -2.84
CA TRP A 104 8.25 -10.37 -1.97
C TRP A 104 8.37 -11.34 -0.80
N THR A 105 7.29 -12.04 -0.39
CA THR A 105 7.33 -12.92 0.80
C THR A 105 8.36 -14.03 0.74
N THR A 106 8.77 -14.45 -0.44
CA THR A 106 9.84 -15.45 -0.65
C THR A 106 11.14 -14.78 -1.06
N ALA A 107 11.07 -13.86 -2.02
CA ALA A 107 12.24 -13.27 -2.66
C ALA A 107 13.06 -12.41 -1.70
N GLU A 108 12.42 -11.63 -0.85
CA GLU A 108 13.08 -10.74 0.10
C GLU A 108 13.85 -11.50 1.19
N PRO A 109 13.23 -12.45 1.95
CA PRO A 109 13.96 -13.23 2.96
C PRO A 109 15.14 -14.01 2.37
N ILE A 110 14.99 -14.61 1.19
CA ILE A 110 16.09 -15.30 0.49
C ILE A 110 17.20 -14.33 0.12
N SER A 111 16.86 -13.14 -0.38
CA SER A 111 17.87 -12.13 -0.70
C SER A 111 18.64 -11.68 0.54
N HIS A 112 17.93 -11.41 1.64
CA HIS A 112 18.53 -10.95 2.89
C HIS A 112 19.39 -12.01 3.58
N ALA A 113 19.05 -13.29 3.44
CA ALA A 113 19.79 -14.38 4.05
C ALA A 113 21.00 -14.83 3.20
N PHE A 114 20.89 -14.84 1.86
CA PHE A 114 21.83 -15.56 1.00
C PHE A 114 22.44 -14.76 -0.15
N LYS A 115 21.89 -13.57 -0.50
CA LYS A 115 22.38 -12.76 -1.66
C LYS A 115 22.97 -11.43 -1.19
N LEU A 116 22.11 -10.45 -0.96
CA LEU A 116 22.47 -9.09 -0.54
C LEU A 116 21.98 -8.88 0.90
N THR A 117 22.86 -9.17 1.86
CA THR A 117 22.51 -9.22 3.28
C THR A 117 22.61 -7.86 3.96
N PRO A 118 21.70 -7.55 4.93
CA PRO A 118 21.71 -6.26 5.63
C PRO A 118 22.91 -6.07 6.54
N ILE A 119 23.27 -7.06 7.34
CA ILE A 119 24.28 -6.92 8.40
C ILE A 119 25.33 -8.04 8.34
N HIS A 120 24.92 -9.29 8.57
CA HIS A 120 25.82 -10.41 8.69
C HIS A 120 26.23 -11.02 7.34
N LYS A 121 27.17 -11.94 7.35
CA LYS A 121 27.63 -12.65 6.15
C LYS A 121 26.53 -13.59 5.63
N ALA A 122 26.34 -13.61 4.32
CA ALA A 122 25.37 -14.47 3.65
C ALA A 122 25.54 -15.96 4.02
N GLY A 123 24.45 -16.68 4.18
CA GLY A 123 24.40 -18.10 4.51
C GLY A 123 24.72 -18.42 5.96
N THR A 124 24.76 -17.43 6.87
CA THR A 124 24.92 -17.67 8.30
C THR A 124 23.58 -17.60 9.03
N GLN A 125 23.46 -18.29 10.19
CA GLN A 125 22.26 -18.22 11.04
C GLN A 125 21.91 -16.78 11.42
N SER A 126 22.92 -15.93 11.65
CA SER A 126 22.70 -14.51 11.93
C SER A 126 22.09 -13.77 10.73
N ALA A 127 22.50 -14.10 9.49
CA ALA A 127 21.88 -13.52 8.30
C ALA A 127 20.43 -13.99 8.09
N ILE A 128 20.11 -15.24 8.44
CA ILE A 128 18.74 -15.77 8.44
C ILE A 128 17.86 -15.01 9.45
N ASN A 129 18.38 -14.76 10.65
CA ASN A 129 17.69 -13.95 11.66
C ASN A 129 17.49 -12.49 11.19
N ASP A 130 18.51 -11.91 10.52
CA ASP A 130 18.40 -10.59 9.90
C ASP A 130 17.30 -10.59 8.83
N ALA A 131 17.24 -11.62 7.99
CA ALA A 131 16.30 -11.71 6.89
C ALA A 131 14.85 -11.57 7.37
N MET A 132 14.45 -12.31 8.38
CA MET A 132 13.08 -12.27 8.90
C MET A 132 12.76 -10.94 9.58
N ARG A 133 13.67 -10.41 10.45
CA ARG A 133 13.40 -9.15 11.15
C ARG A 133 13.31 -7.95 10.20
N PHE A 134 14.14 -7.91 9.12
CA PHE A 134 14.06 -6.84 8.13
C PHE A 134 12.85 -6.98 7.22
N SER A 135 12.43 -8.19 6.86
CA SER A 135 11.16 -8.40 6.17
C SER A 135 9.98 -7.92 7.03
N PHE A 136 9.98 -8.22 8.33
CA PHE A 136 8.96 -7.69 9.25
C PHE A 136 9.04 -6.16 9.39
N PHE A 137 10.24 -5.59 9.35
CA PHE A 137 10.44 -4.14 9.38
C PHE A 137 9.87 -3.44 8.15
N HIS A 138 10.10 -3.98 6.97
CA HIS A 138 9.65 -3.39 5.72
C HIS A 138 8.13 -3.47 5.51
N TRP A 139 7.49 -4.54 6.02
CA TRP A 139 6.06 -4.82 5.80
C TRP A 139 5.20 -4.67 7.06
N GLY A 140 5.81 -4.31 8.17
CA GLY A 140 5.17 -4.16 9.47
C GLY A 140 4.68 -2.75 9.76
N ILE A 141 4.78 -2.37 11.03
CA ILE A 141 4.18 -1.16 11.59
C ILE A 141 4.66 0.12 10.88
N HIS A 142 5.90 0.17 10.38
CA HIS A 142 6.43 1.33 9.67
C HIS A 142 5.69 1.59 8.36
N ALA A 143 5.49 0.56 7.54
CA ALA A 143 4.74 0.63 6.30
C ALA A 143 3.29 1.10 6.54
N TRP A 144 2.65 0.46 7.53
CA TRP A 144 1.26 0.77 7.87
C TRP A 144 1.08 2.12 8.56
N ALA A 145 2.12 2.66 9.20
CA ALA A 145 2.10 4.03 9.69
C ALA A 145 2.05 5.06 8.54
N VAL A 146 2.78 4.83 7.43
CA VAL A 146 2.73 5.70 6.25
C VAL A 146 1.32 5.72 5.64
N TYR A 147 0.72 4.55 5.46
CA TYR A 147 -0.67 4.48 4.98
C TYR A 147 -1.66 5.04 6.00
N GLY A 148 -1.47 4.70 7.27
CA GLY A 148 -2.36 5.09 8.36
C GLY A 148 -2.43 6.59 8.55
N ILE A 149 -1.29 7.30 8.50
CA ILE A 149 -1.30 8.75 8.68
C ILE A 149 -2.01 9.47 7.53
N VAL A 150 -1.75 9.06 6.28
CA VAL A 150 -2.41 9.66 5.11
C VAL A 150 -3.91 9.35 5.13
N ALA A 151 -4.29 8.10 5.47
CA ALA A 151 -5.68 7.71 5.61
C ALA A 151 -6.39 8.46 6.76
N LEU A 152 -5.71 8.67 7.89
CA LEU A 152 -6.23 9.43 9.02
C LEU A 152 -6.51 10.89 8.61
N VAL A 153 -5.58 11.50 7.86
CA VAL A 153 -5.75 12.85 7.34
C VAL A 153 -6.97 12.92 6.43
N PHE A 154 -7.09 11.99 5.47
CA PHE A 154 -8.27 11.95 4.60
C PHE A 154 -9.57 11.72 5.37
N ALA A 155 -9.60 10.75 6.29
CA ALA A 155 -10.81 10.45 7.07
C ALA A 155 -11.24 11.63 7.93
N TYR A 156 -10.29 12.26 8.62
CA TYR A 156 -10.55 13.42 9.48
C TYR A 156 -11.07 14.62 8.65
N PHE A 157 -10.38 14.98 7.58
CA PHE A 157 -10.80 16.16 6.79
C PHE A 157 -12.07 15.89 5.97
N SER A 158 -12.25 14.69 5.40
CA SER A 158 -13.42 14.42 4.57
C SER A 158 -14.67 14.12 5.40
N PHE A 159 -14.57 13.31 6.44
CA PHE A 159 -15.76 12.84 7.15
C PHE A 159 -16.06 13.64 8.42
N HIS A 160 -15.03 14.13 9.12
CA HIS A 160 -15.26 14.93 10.33
C HIS A 160 -15.35 16.43 10.02
N LYS A 161 -14.56 16.96 9.06
CA LYS A 161 -14.59 18.37 8.66
C LYS A 161 -15.41 18.67 7.42
N GLY A 162 -15.84 17.65 6.65
CA GLY A 162 -16.67 17.83 5.44
C GLY A 162 -15.93 18.40 4.23
N TYR A 163 -14.58 18.29 4.18
CA TYR A 163 -13.78 18.74 3.05
C TYR A 163 -13.84 17.75 1.89
N PRO A 164 -13.61 18.20 0.63
CA PRO A 164 -13.52 17.27 -0.50
C PRO A 164 -12.35 16.28 -0.31
N GLY A 165 -12.49 15.06 -0.84
CA GLY A 165 -11.48 14.00 -0.77
C GLY A 165 -10.27 14.25 -1.68
N LEU A 166 -9.63 15.42 -1.56
CA LEU A 166 -8.45 15.86 -2.30
C LEU A 166 -7.28 16.07 -1.36
N VAL A 167 -6.07 15.83 -1.83
CA VAL A 167 -4.85 16.10 -1.05
C VAL A 167 -4.73 17.59 -0.74
N SER A 168 -4.96 18.44 -1.72
CA SER A 168 -4.93 19.90 -1.54
C SER A 168 -5.93 20.38 -0.48
N ALA A 169 -7.13 19.80 -0.42
CA ALA A 169 -8.15 20.18 0.55
C ALA A 169 -7.69 19.93 1.99
N THR A 170 -6.90 18.89 2.24
CA THR A 170 -6.36 18.60 3.57
C THR A 170 -5.37 19.65 4.08
N LEU A 171 -4.82 20.49 3.20
CA LEU A 171 -3.86 21.56 3.53
C LEU A 171 -4.53 22.92 3.76
N THR A 172 -5.85 23.01 3.63
CA THR A 172 -6.61 24.24 3.83
C THR A 172 -6.33 24.92 5.19
N PRO A 173 -6.21 24.22 6.32
CA PRO A 173 -5.87 24.83 7.61
C PRO A 173 -4.50 25.54 7.65
N LEU A 174 -3.56 25.11 6.81
CA LEU A 174 -2.21 25.70 6.74
C LEU A 174 -2.13 26.87 5.76
N LEU A 175 -2.66 26.67 4.55
CA LEU A 175 -2.39 27.53 3.40
C LEU A 175 -3.60 28.38 3.00
N GLY A 176 -4.75 28.13 3.62
CA GLY A 176 -6.00 28.85 3.36
C GLY A 176 -6.76 28.32 2.13
N GLU A 177 -8.07 28.51 2.13
CA GLU A 177 -8.96 27.99 1.09
C GLU A 177 -8.67 28.56 -0.30
N LYS A 178 -8.35 29.88 -0.37
CA LYS A 178 -8.04 30.54 -1.65
C LYS A 178 -6.80 29.95 -2.33
N ALA A 179 -5.76 29.61 -1.56
CA ALA A 179 -4.54 29.00 -2.10
C ALA A 179 -4.81 27.55 -2.56
N MET A 180 -5.62 26.79 -1.80
CA MET A 180 -5.92 25.39 -2.11
C MET A 180 -6.92 25.22 -3.26
N ARG A 181 -7.78 26.18 -3.51
CA ARG A 181 -8.63 26.22 -4.71
C ARG A 181 -7.91 26.80 -5.95
N GLY A 182 -6.71 27.33 -5.76
CA GLY A 182 -5.88 27.97 -6.80
C GLY A 182 -4.84 27.02 -7.43
N PRO A 183 -3.89 27.58 -8.20
CA PRO A 183 -2.85 26.82 -8.87
C PRO A 183 -1.96 25.96 -7.95
N LEU A 184 -1.71 26.43 -6.71
CA LEU A 184 -0.93 25.69 -5.73
C LEU A 184 -1.61 24.39 -5.32
N GLY A 185 -2.92 24.45 -5.01
CA GLY A 185 -3.70 23.24 -4.72
C GLY A 185 -3.73 22.29 -5.92
N GLY A 186 -3.91 22.83 -7.13
CA GLY A 186 -3.85 22.03 -8.34
C GLY A 186 -2.50 21.33 -8.54
N ALA A 187 -1.37 22.00 -8.27
CA ALA A 187 -0.05 21.39 -8.35
C ALA A 187 0.14 20.26 -7.32
N ILE A 188 -0.36 20.42 -6.11
CA ILE A 188 -0.34 19.39 -5.06
C ILE A 188 -1.16 18.16 -5.49
N ASP A 189 -2.35 18.37 -6.04
CA ASP A 189 -3.18 17.27 -6.53
C ASP A 189 -2.56 16.57 -7.74
N VAL A 190 -1.88 17.29 -8.65
CA VAL A 190 -1.09 16.72 -9.74
C VAL A 190 0.03 15.83 -9.20
N LEU A 191 0.77 16.26 -8.17
CA LEU A 191 1.82 15.44 -7.53
C LEU A 191 1.22 14.16 -6.92
N ALA A 192 0.06 14.25 -6.27
CA ALA A 192 -0.63 13.08 -5.72
C ALA A 192 -1.07 12.09 -6.82
N VAL A 193 -1.59 12.60 -7.93
CA VAL A 193 -1.96 11.78 -9.09
C VAL A 193 -0.73 11.09 -9.69
N ILE A 194 0.37 11.81 -9.90
CA ILE A 194 1.62 11.25 -10.44
C ILE A 194 2.19 10.17 -9.51
N ALA A 195 2.25 10.43 -8.20
CA ALA A 195 2.69 9.44 -7.21
C ALA A 195 1.82 8.18 -7.28
N THR A 196 0.49 8.34 -7.33
CA THR A 196 -0.46 7.23 -7.44
C THR A 196 -0.28 6.44 -8.73
N VAL A 197 -0.19 7.11 -9.89
CA VAL A 197 0.05 6.45 -11.19
C VAL A 197 1.34 5.63 -11.15
N THR A 198 2.42 6.23 -10.64
CA THR A 198 3.72 5.57 -10.53
C THR A 198 3.66 4.35 -9.61
N GLY A 199 3.06 4.51 -8.43
CA GLY A 199 2.92 3.44 -7.45
C GLY A 199 2.12 2.25 -7.98
N VAL A 200 0.98 2.50 -8.59
CA VAL A 200 0.11 1.44 -9.14
C VAL A 200 0.73 0.80 -10.38
N ALA A 201 1.29 1.60 -11.29
CA ALA A 201 1.98 1.08 -12.48
C ALA A 201 3.18 0.18 -12.10
N ALA A 202 3.89 0.50 -11.02
CA ALA A 202 4.94 -0.36 -10.48
C ALA A 202 4.40 -1.73 -10.07
N THR A 203 3.27 -1.77 -9.39
CA THR A 203 2.61 -3.03 -9.00
C THR A 203 2.13 -3.82 -10.21
N LEU A 204 1.60 -3.14 -11.24
CA LEU A 204 1.26 -3.79 -12.50
C LEU A 204 2.50 -4.36 -13.20
N GLY A 205 3.63 -3.65 -13.16
CA GLY A 205 4.90 -4.14 -13.68
C GLY A 205 5.37 -5.41 -12.97
N PHE A 206 5.47 -5.38 -11.64
CA PHE A 206 5.82 -6.57 -10.84
C PHE A 206 4.86 -7.73 -11.07
N GLY A 207 3.55 -7.46 -11.15
CA GLY A 207 2.54 -8.47 -11.40
C GLY A 207 2.69 -9.12 -12.77
N ALA A 208 2.91 -8.35 -13.82
CA ALA A 208 3.10 -8.87 -15.17
C ALA A 208 4.36 -9.77 -15.27
N LEU A 209 5.47 -9.34 -14.63
CA LEU A 209 6.68 -10.14 -14.53
C LEU A 209 6.40 -11.47 -13.82
N GLN A 210 5.77 -11.43 -12.64
CA GLN A 210 5.51 -12.62 -11.85
C GLN A 210 4.47 -13.56 -12.49
N ILE A 211 3.42 -13.02 -13.13
CA ILE A 211 2.45 -13.85 -13.87
C ILE A 211 3.14 -14.54 -15.04
N ASN A 212 3.97 -13.83 -15.81
CA ASN A 212 4.68 -14.41 -16.93
C ASN A 212 5.62 -15.53 -16.48
N GLU A 213 6.39 -15.32 -15.42
CA GLU A 213 7.26 -16.33 -14.83
C GLU A 213 6.48 -17.52 -14.27
N GLY A 214 5.34 -17.28 -13.60
CA GLY A 214 4.46 -18.33 -13.13
C GLY A 214 3.87 -19.18 -14.26
N LEU A 215 3.46 -18.55 -15.37
CA LEU A 215 3.00 -19.25 -16.58
C LEU A 215 4.14 -20.03 -17.26
N HIS A 216 5.34 -19.47 -17.29
CA HIS A 216 6.53 -20.18 -17.78
C HIS A 216 6.81 -21.40 -16.92
N PHE A 217 6.84 -21.22 -15.61
CA PHE A 217 7.15 -22.28 -14.65
C PHE A 217 6.16 -23.45 -14.69
N LEU A 218 4.85 -23.15 -14.79
CA LEU A 218 3.80 -24.17 -14.75
C LEU A 218 3.48 -24.80 -16.13
N PHE A 219 3.59 -24.00 -17.21
CA PHE A 219 3.06 -24.38 -18.51
C PHE A 219 4.04 -24.16 -19.67
N ASN A 220 5.31 -23.83 -19.39
CA ASN A 220 6.35 -23.53 -20.38
C ASN A 220 5.97 -22.41 -21.36
N VAL A 221 5.11 -21.48 -20.95
CA VAL A 221 4.81 -20.28 -21.73
C VAL A 221 6.09 -19.44 -21.84
N PRO A 222 6.42 -18.85 -23.01
CA PRO A 222 7.65 -18.04 -23.14
C PRO A 222 7.73 -16.91 -22.10
N SER A 223 8.86 -16.83 -21.38
CA SER A 223 9.16 -15.71 -20.50
C SER A 223 9.90 -14.65 -21.31
N ASN A 224 9.18 -13.61 -21.74
CA ASN A 224 9.74 -12.52 -22.54
C ASN A 224 8.85 -11.28 -22.50
N PHE A 225 9.42 -10.15 -22.97
CA PHE A 225 8.74 -8.86 -23.00
C PHE A 225 7.40 -8.89 -23.75
N THR A 226 7.32 -9.61 -24.87
CA THR A 226 6.07 -9.70 -25.67
C THR A 226 4.95 -10.32 -24.86
N MET A 227 5.23 -11.40 -24.12
CA MET A 227 4.21 -12.04 -23.25
C MET A 227 3.79 -11.13 -22.12
N GLN A 228 4.73 -10.40 -21.50
CA GLN A 228 4.44 -9.42 -20.44
C GLN A 228 3.51 -8.30 -20.97
N VAL A 229 3.76 -7.80 -22.18
CA VAL A 229 2.86 -6.82 -22.83
C VAL A 229 1.48 -7.42 -23.08
N ILE A 230 1.39 -8.63 -23.58
CA ILE A 230 0.10 -9.32 -23.81
C ILE A 230 -0.69 -9.43 -22.49
N LEU A 231 -0.04 -9.83 -21.41
CA LEU A 231 -0.67 -9.94 -20.08
C LEU A 231 -1.18 -8.59 -19.57
N ILE A 232 -0.38 -7.52 -19.72
CA ILE A 232 -0.80 -6.17 -19.35
C ILE A 232 -1.99 -5.72 -20.20
N VAL A 233 -1.97 -5.97 -21.51
CA VAL A 233 -3.07 -5.58 -22.41
C VAL A 233 -4.35 -6.32 -22.07
N ILE A 234 -4.29 -7.64 -21.84
CA ILE A 234 -5.47 -8.43 -21.43
C ILE A 234 -6.05 -7.89 -20.12
N ALA A 235 -5.21 -7.69 -19.11
CA ALA A 235 -5.65 -7.14 -17.84
C ALA A 235 -6.24 -5.73 -18.00
N THR A 236 -5.61 -4.88 -18.84
CA THR A 236 -6.12 -3.52 -19.14
C THR A 236 -7.50 -3.56 -19.74
N ILE A 237 -7.77 -4.45 -20.68
CA ILE A 237 -9.11 -4.66 -21.25
C ILE A 237 -10.10 -5.05 -20.15
N LEU A 238 -9.74 -6.00 -19.29
CA LEU A 238 -10.62 -6.49 -18.23
C LEU A 238 -10.97 -5.40 -17.21
N PHE A 239 -9.99 -4.69 -16.66
CA PHE A 239 -10.28 -3.70 -15.64
C PHE A 239 -10.85 -2.38 -16.21
N THR A 240 -10.50 -2.00 -17.44
CA THR A 240 -11.12 -0.84 -18.09
C THR A 240 -12.57 -1.12 -18.48
N TRP A 241 -12.88 -2.33 -18.94
CA TRP A 241 -14.26 -2.74 -19.17
C TRP A 241 -15.06 -2.74 -17.87
N SER A 242 -14.52 -3.24 -16.79
CA SER A 242 -15.12 -3.19 -15.46
C SER A 242 -15.40 -1.73 -15.04
N ALA A 243 -14.38 -0.87 -15.10
CA ALA A 243 -14.49 0.55 -14.76
C ALA A 243 -15.51 1.31 -15.63
N TRP A 244 -15.70 0.90 -16.91
CA TRP A 244 -16.68 1.47 -17.82
C TRP A 244 -18.11 1.02 -17.49
N SER A 245 -18.30 -0.29 -17.28
CA SER A 245 -19.61 -0.92 -17.10
C SER A 245 -20.22 -0.72 -15.71
N GLY A 246 -19.41 -0.31 -14.71
CA GLY A 246 -19.86 -0.11 -13.33
C GLY A 246 -20.21 -1.43 -12.62
N ILE A 247 -19.53 -2.53 -12.94
CA ILE A 247 -19.78 -3.87 -12.34
C ILE A 247 -19.15 -3.96 -10.95
N ASP A 248 -19.53 -3.08 -10.02
CA ASP A 248 -18.97 -3.05 -8.66
C ASP A 248 -19.16 -4.36 -7.89
N LYS A 249 -20.31 -5.03 -8.08
CA LYS A 249 -20.61 -6.30 -7.41
C LYS A 249 -19.67 -7.44 -7.85
N GLY A 250 -19.29 -7.48 -9.13
CA GLY A 250 -18.41 -8.51 -9.68
C GLY A 250 -17.00 -8.42 -9.09
N ILE A 251 -16.44 -7.23 -9.02
CA ILE A 251 -15.11 -6.98 -8.46
C ILE A 251 -15.06 -7.28 -6.98
N LYS A 252 -16.07 -6.88 -6.21
CA LYS A 252 -16.17 -7.22 -4.78
C LYS A 252 -16.18 -8.73 -4.57
N THR A 253 -16.94 -9.47 -5.37
CA THR A 253 -16.97 -10.95 -5.29
C THR A 253 -15.61 -11.54 -5.65
N LEU A 254 -14.99 -11.05 -6.72
CA LEU A 254 -13.67 -11.51 -7.16
C LEU A 254 -12.59 -11.23 -6.10
N SER A 255 -12.62 -10.07 -5.45
CA SER A 255 -11.72 -9.73 -4.34
C SER A 255 -11.91 -10.66 -3.13
N ASN A 256 -13.16 -10.99 -2.78
CA ASN A 256 -13.43 -11.93 -1.68
C ASN A 256 -12.93 -13.34 -1.98
N ILE A 257 -13.14 -13.82 -3.22
CA ILE A 257 -12.60 -15.11 -3.67
C ILE A 257 -11.07 -15.08 -3.60
N ASN A 258 -10.45 -14.00 -4.03
CA ASN A 258 -9.00 -13.85 -4.01
C ASN A 258 -8.42 -13.94 -2.60
N MET A 259 -9.07 -13.28 -1.64
CA MET A 259 -8.69 -13.36 -0.23
C MET A 259 -8.77 -14.80 0.28
N LEU A 260 -9.84 -15.51 -0.05
CA LEU A 260 -9.98 -16.93 0.32
C LEU A 260 -8.85 -17.77 -0.29
N LEU A 261 -8.57 -17.61 -1.59
CA LEU A 261 -7.49 -18.33 -2.27
C LEU A 261 -6.11 -18.02 -1.66
N ALA A 262 -5.84 -16.77 -1.33
CA ALA A 262 -4.59 -16.38 -0.67
C ALA A 262 -4.44 -17.08 0.70
N PHE A 263 -5.51 -17.17 1.49
CA PHE A 263 -5.51 -17.92 2.75
C PHE A 263 -5.38 -19.43 2.55
N VAL A 264 -5.98 -19.99 1.49
CA VAL A 264 -5.82 -21.42 1.15
C VAL A 264 -4.36 -21.75 0.85
N VAL A 265 -3.65 -20.91 0.07
CA VAL A 265 -2.22 -21.11 -0.21
C VAL A 265 -1.40 -20.96 1.08
N LEU A 266 -1.68 -19.94 1.88
CA LEU A 266 -0.98 -19.68 3.15
C LEU A 266 -1.09 -20.88 4.10
N ILE A 267 -2.32 -21.33 4.37
CA ILE A 267 -2.60 -22.46 5.27
C ILE A 267 -2.08 -23.78 4.64
N GLY A 268 -2.26 -23.95 3.33
CA GLY A 268 -1.76 -25.10 2.62
C GLY A 268 -0.26 -25.26 2.77
N LEU A 269 0.52 -24.20 2.49
CA LEU A 269 1.97 -24.22 2.65
C LEU A 269 2.39 -24.37 4.13
N PHE A 270 1.66 -23.76 5.06
CA PHE A 270 1.92 -23.95 6.49
C PHE A 270 1.78 -25.42 6.94
N ILE A 271 0.78 -26.14 6.42
CA ILE A 271 0.52 -27.54 6.78
C ILE A 271 1.52 -28.49 6.10
N VAL A 272 1.78 -28.33 4.79
CA VAL A 272 2.66 -29.24 4.04
C VAL A 272 4.14 -28.88 4.14
N GLY A 273 4.45 -27.67 4.58
CA GLY A 273 5.79 -27.15 4.76
C GLY A 273 6.42 -27.52 6.12
N PRO A 274 7.58 -26.94 6.46
CA PRO A 274 8.29 -27.22 7.69
C PRO A 274 7.66 -26.47 8.87
N THR A 275 6.46 -26.84 9.29
CA THR A 275 5.60 -26.12 10.26
C THR A 275 6.36 -25.68 11.52
N LEU A 276 7.13 -26.58 12.15
CA LEU A 276 7.87 -26.22 13.37
C LEU A 276 8.96 -25.18 13.08
N TYR A 277 9.65 -25.29 11.96
CA TYR A 277 10.65 -24.32 11.54
C TYR A 277 10.01 -22.95 11.26
N ILE A 278 8.83 -22.92 10.61
CA ILE A 278 8.04 -21.70 10.37
C ILE A 278 7.70 -21.02 11.71
N LEU A 279 7.16 -21.76 12.69
CA LEU A 279 6.80 -21.23 14.01
C LEU A 279 7.99 -20.69 14.77
N ASN A 280 9.12 -21.42 14.76
CA ASN A 280 10.36 -20.99 15.40
C ASN A 280 10.90 -19.72 14.72
N THR A 281 10.90 -19.67 13.39
CA THR A 281 11.37 -18.53 12.61
C THR A 281 10.48 -17.30 12.81
N PHE A 282 9.15 -17.49 12.88
CA PHE A 282 8.21 -16.41 13.22
C PHE A 282 8.50 -15.84 14.61
N THR A 283 8.64 -16.71 15.62
CA THR A 283 8.89 -16.30 17.01
C THR A 283 10.22 -15.56 17.15
N ASN A 284 11.29 -16.10 16.58
CA ASN A 284 12.60 -15.46 16.56
C ASN A 284 12.59 -14.14 15.78
N GLY A 285 11.94 -14.13 14.61
CA GLY A 285 11.79 -12.94 13.78
C GLY A 285 11.08 -11.82 14.51
N LEU A 286 9.98 -12.12 15.21
CA LEU A 286 9.22 -11.14 15.99
C LEU A 286 10.05 -10.61 17.18
N GLY A 287 10.71 -11.49 17.93
CA GLY A 287 11.59 -11.10 19.04
C GLY A 287 12.73 -10.20 18.56
N ASN A 288 13.41 -10.56 17.47
CA ASN A 288 14.47 -9.76 16.87
C ASN A 288 13.95 -8.43 16.28
N TYR A 289 12.76 -8.41 15.69
CA TYR A 289 12.12 -7.18 15.20
C TYR A 289 11.87 -6.19 16.34
N ILE A 290 11.28 -6.65 17.45
CA ILE A 290 10.98 -5.81 18.62
C ILE A 290 12.30 -5.32 19.26
N ALA A 291 13.25 -6.21 19.51
CA ALA A 291 14.51 -5.87 20.17
C ALA A 291 15.37 -4.89 19.37
N ASN A 292 15.29 -4.92 18.03
CA ASN A 292 16.10 -4.08 17.15
C ASN A 292 15.32 -2.96 16.45
N PHE A 293 14.13 -2.65 16.92
CA PHE A 293 13.20 -1.73 16.27
C PHE A 293 13.85 -0.39 15.88
N PHE A 294 14.44 0.31 16.85
CA PHE A 294 15.09 1.60 16.61
C PHE A 294 16.40 1.49 15.85
N SER A 295 17.19 0.45 16.11
CA SER A 295 18.44 0.25 15.39
C SER A 295 18.23 -0.02 13.89
N MET A 296 17.14 -0.70 13.50
CA MET A 296 16.75 -0.86 12.09
C MET A 296 16.23 0.43 11.50
N SER A 297 15.39 1.18 12.25
CA SER A 297 14.75 2.43 11.78
C SER A 297 15.76 3.53 11.46
N LEU A 298 16.90 3.57 12.13
CA LEU A 298 17.89 4.65 12.02
C LEU A 298 19.25 4.18 11.46
N ARG A 299 19.28 3.01 10.84
CA ARG A 299 20.52 2.42 10.37
C ARG A 299 20.92 2.95 9.00
N ILE A 300 22.07 3.63 8.92
CA ILE A 300 22.73 4.04 7.68
C ILE A 300 24.15 3.48 7.64
N PRO A 301 24.41 2.45 6.83
CA PRO A 301 25.77 1.95 6.64
C PRO A 301 26.66 2.99 5.97
N SER A 302 27.96 3.00 6.33
CA SER A 302 28.94 3.96 5.82
C SER A 302 29.32 3.78 4.35
N GLY A 303 28.85 2.71 3.68
CA GLY A 303 29.11 2.46 2.25
C GLY A 303 29.13 0.98 1.88
N GLY A 304 29.58 0.67 0.66
CA GLY A 304 29.71 -0.69 0.14
C GLY A 304 28.38 -1.42 -0.03
N GLN A 305 28.42 -2.76 -0.03
CA GLN A 305 27.25 -3.61 -0.25
C GLN A 305 26.11 -3.37 0.76
N LYS A 306 26.44 -2.99 1.99
CA LYS A 306 25.44 -2.72 3.03
C LYS A 306 24.65 -1.43 2.76
N PHE A 307 25.31 -0.42 2.21
CA PHE A 307 24.63 0.80 1.75
C PHE A 307 23.78 0.52 0.51
N GLN A 308 24.29 -0.28 -0.44
CA GLN A 308 23.50 -0.74 -1.59
C GLN A 308 22.25 -1.53 -1.16
N TRP A 309 22.39 -2.38 -0.12
CA TRP A 309 21.25 -3.07 0.46
C TRP A 309 20.20 -2.07 1.00
N LEU A 310 20.64 -1.05 1.75
CA LEU A 310 19.74 0.00 2.25
C LEU A 310 18.96 0.67 1.11
N GLN A 311 19.66 1.02 0.03
CA GLN A 311 19.05 1.66 -1.15
C GLN A 311 18.03 0.76 -1.84
N ASN A 312 18.42 -0.48 -2.11
CA ASN A 312 17.61 -1.42 -2.90
C ASN A 312 16.42 -2.00 -2.13
N TRP A 313 16.42 -1.90 -0.80
CA TRP A 313 15.39 -2.48 0.05
C TRP A 313 14.68 -1.44 0.90
N THR A 314 15.29 -0.91 1.93
CA THR A 314 14.57 -0.01 2.86
C THR A 314 14.10 1.27 2.18
N ILE A 315 14.98 1.95 1.41
CA ILE A 315 14.59 3.18 0.72
C ILE A 315 13.57 2.91 -0.39
N PHE A 316 13.75 1.82 -1.12
CA PHE A 316 12.77 1.38 -2.10
C PHE A 316 11.38 1.14 -1.48
N TYR A 317 11.30 0.40 -0.36
CA TYR A 317 10.01 0.16 0.30
C TYR A 317 9.39 1.44 0.86
N TRP A 318 10.16 2.31 1.50
CA TRP A 318 9.63 3.58 1.98
C TRP A 318 9.09 4.43 0.84
N ALA A 319 9.80 4.47 -0.26
CA ALA A 319 9.34 5.16 -1.46
C ALA A 319 8.07 4.53 -2.04
N TRP A 320 7.98 3.21 -2.08
CA TRP A 320 6.79 2.51 -2.57
C TRP A 320 5.57 2.84 -1.70
N TRP A 321 5.71 2.72 -0.37
CA TRP A 321 4.62 3.04 0.54
C TRP A 321 4.17 4.49 0.43
N ILE A 322 5.10 5.43 0.31
CA ILE A 322 4.80 6.86 0.12
C ILE A 322 4.05 7.09 -1.21
N SER A 323 4.49 6.49 -2.31
CA SER A 323 3.85 6.62 -3.61
C SER A 323 2.43 6.01 -3.64
N TRP A 324 2.21 4.95 -2.88
CA TRP A 324 0.92 4.28 -2.76
C TRP A 324 -0.03 4.95 -1.76
N ALA A 325 0.50 5.76 -0.86
CA ALA A 325 -0.26 6.33 0.24
C ALA A 325 -1.50 7.13 -0.17
N PRO A 326 -1.56 7.90 -1.27
CA PRO A 326 -2.79 8.56 -1.68
C PRO A 326 -3.89 7.56 -2.03
N PHE A 327 -3.56 6.51 -2.78
CA PHE A 327 -4.51 5.47 -3.19
C PHE A 327 -5.01 4.66 -2.00
N VAL A 328 -4.10 4.05 -1.25
CA VAL A 328 -4.43 3.19 -0.10
C VAL A 328 -5.07 4.02 1.02
N GLY A 329 -4.58 5.26 1.22
CA GLY A 329 -5.09 6.16 2.25
C GLY A 329 -6.55 6.54 2.04
N ILE A 330 -6.96 6.84 0.82
CA ILE A 330 -8.36 7.14 0.49
C ILE A 330 -9.25 5.91 0.74
N PHE A 331 -8.79 4.73 0.34
CA PHE A 331 -9.55 3.50 0.56
C PHE A 331 -9.71 3.20 2.05
N ILE A 332 -8.62 3.22 2.82
CA ILE A 332 -8.64 2.98 4.28
C ILE A 332 -9.54 4.03 4.97
N ALA A 333 -9.43 5.30 4.59
CA ALA A 333 -10.30 6.35 5.11
C ALA A 333 -11.78 6.01 4.88
N ARG A 334 -12.15 5.63 3.67
CA ARG A 334 -13.54 5.33 3.29
C ARG A 334 -14.14 4.18 4.10
N VAL A 335 -13.39 3.10 4.30
CA VAL A 335 -13.89 1.94 5.06
C VAL A 335 -13.86 2.14 6.57
N SER A 336 -13.25 3.23 7.04
CA SER A 336 -13.07 3.52 8.47
C SER A 336 -14.03 4.61 8.99
N LYS A 337 -14.98 5.06 8.17
CA LYS A 337 -15.98 6.05 8.59
C LYS A 337 -16.74 5.57 9.83
N GLY A 338 -16.96 6.46 10.79
CA GLY A 338 -17.63 6.19 12.06
C GLY A 338 -16.71 5.58 13.15
N ARG A 339 -15.46 5.22 12.83
CA ARG A 339 -14.50 4.73 13.83
C ARG A 339 -13.89 5.89 14.63
N THR A 340 -13.51 5.62 15.88
CA THR A 340 -12.66 6.55 16.63
C THR A 340 -11.24 6.55 16.09
N ILE A 341 -10.51 7.66 16.26
CA ILE A 341 -9.09 7.74 15.89
C ILE A 341 -8.27 6.64 16.57
N LYS A 342 -8.61 6.30 17.84
CA LYS A 342 -7.94 5.19 18.56
C LYS A 342 -8.14 3.85 17.88
N GLU A 343 -9.39 3.48 17.59
CA GLU A 343 -9.68 2.23 16.86
C GLU A 343 -9.03 2.19 15.49
N PHE A 344 -9.08 3.32 14.78
CA PHE A 344 -8.46 3.47 13.47
C PHE A 344 -6.96 3.20 13.53
N ILE A 345 -6.20 3.90 14.39
CA ILE A 345 -4.75 3.73 14.47
C ILE A 345 -4.38 2.30 14.88
N LEU A 346 -5.04 1.74 15.90
CA LEU A 346 -4.77 0.37 16.33
C LEU A 346 -5.07 -0.64 15.22
N GLY A 347 -6.22 -0.53 14.56
CA GLY A 347 -6.60 -1.44 13.48
C GLY A 347 -5.66 -1.34 12.28
N VAL A 348 -5.35 -0.13 11.81
CA VAL A 348 -4.55 0.06 10.60
C VAL A 348 -3.08 -0.30 10.81
N LEU A 349 -2.49 0.01 11.97
CA LEU A 349 -1.08 -0.29 12.21
C LEU A 349 -0.82 -1.78 12.51
N PHE A 350 -1.69 -2.41 13.30
CA PHE A 350 -1.38 -3.74 13.82
C PHE A 350 -1.99 -4.88 13.01
N VAL A 351 -3.25 -4.77 12.58
CA VAL A 351 -3.92 -5.92 11.95
C VAL A 351 -3.23 -6.35 10.66
N PRO A 352 -3.00 -5.47 9.68
CA PRO A 352 -2.33 -5.89 8.45
C PRO A 352 -0.85 -6.22 8.68
N ALA A 353 -0.16 -5.55 9.62
CA ALA A 353 1.23 -5.86 9.94
C ALA A 353 1.41 -7.30 10.44
N VAL A 354 0.52 -7.76 11.34
CA VAL A 354 0.54 -9.15 11.84
C VAL A 354 0.30 -10.14 10.70
N VAL A 355 -0.64 -9.84 9.81
CA VAL A 355 -0.90 -10.70 8.65
C VAL A 355 0.32 -10.76 7.73
N CYS A 356 1.00 -9.63 7.47
CA CYS A 356 2.26 -9.63 6.73
C CYS A 356 3.32 -10.52 7.40
N PHE A 357 3.48 -10.41 8.73
CA PHE A 357 4.45 -11.25 9.46
C PHE A 357 4.18 -12.74 9.27
N ILE A 358 2.90 -13.14 9.30
CA ILE A 358 2.51 -14.53 9.07
C ILE A 358 2.84 -14.97 7.64
N PHE A 359 2.53 -14.15 6.63
CA PHE A 359 2.86 -14.46 5.24
C PHE A 359 4.37 -14.59 5.03
N PHE A 360 5.16 -13.64 5.52
CA PHE A 360 6.63 -13.72 5.43
C PHE A 360 7.21 -14.91 6.18
N ALA A 361 6.65 -15.25 7.35
CA ALA A 361 7.08 -16.42 8.08
C ALA A 361 6.79 -17.72 7.32
N VAL A 362 5.56 -17.87 6.78
CA VAL A 362 5.18 -19.10 6.08
C VAL A 362 5.98 -19.27 4.79
N PHE A 363 5.96 -18.27 3.91
CA PHE A 363 6.64 -18.38 2.62
C PHE A 363 8.16 -18.23 2.73
N GLY A 364 8.63 -17.22 3.49
CA GLY A 364 10.04 -16.93 3.65
C GLY A 364 10.80 -18.03 4.41
N ALA A 365 10.24 -18.51 5.54
CA ALA A 365 10.88 -19.60 6.28
C ALA A 365 10.87 -20.90 5.49
N SER A 366 9.81 -21.20 4.73
CA SER A 366 9.78 -22.38 3.87
C SER A 366 10.89 -22.34 2.80
N ALA A 367 11.11 -21.18 2.19
CA ALA A 367 12.18 -21.00 1.21
C ALA A 367 13.57 -21.10 1.86
N ILE A 368 13.76 -20.44 3.00
CA ILE A 368 15.03 -20.49 3.78
C ILE A 368 15.32 -21.93 4.20
N TYR A 369 14.30 -22.69 4.65
CA TYR A 369 14.47 -24.10 5.03
C TYR A 369 15.02 -24.95 3.90
N LEU A 370 14.50 -24.80 2.69
CA LEU A 370 14.98 -25.53 1.50
C LEU A 370 16.43 -25.17 1.16
N GLN A 371 16.76 -23.88 1.20
CA GLN A 371 18.08 -23.37 0.87
C GLN A 371 19.13 -23.76 1.92
N ASP A 372 18.81 -23.58 3.20
CA ASP A 372 19.73 -23.79 4.34
C ASP A 372 20.04 -25.28 4.53
N ASN A 373 19.07 -26.17 4.30
CA ASN A 373 19.25 -27.61 4.34
C ASN A 373 19.74 -28.23 3.02
N HIS A 374 20.13 -27.41 2.03
CA HIS A 374 20.61 -27.84 0.72
C HIS A 374 19.65 -28.75 -0.06
N ILE A 375 18.34 -28.63 0.20
CA ILE A 375 17.29 -29.38 -0.50
C ILE A 375 17.07 -28.78 -1.90
N ALA A 376 17.12 -27.44 -1.99
CA ALA A 376 16.98 -26.71 -3.24
C ALA A 376 17.75 -25.40 -3.20
N ASP A 377 18.28 -24.96 -4.36
CA ASP A 377 19.01 -23.71 -4.48
C ASP A 377 18.07 -22.54 -4.86
N ILE A 378 17.22 -22.16 -3.90
CA ILE A 378 16.24 -21.09 -4.10
C ILE A 378 16.93 -19.73 -4.32
N ALA A 379 18.14 -19.56 -3.78
CA ALA A 379 18.92 -18.34 -3.95
C ALA A 379 19.34 -18.09 -5.42
N LYS A 380 19.43 -19.11 -6.27
CA LYS A 380 19.68 -18.94 -7.71
C LYS A 380 18.44 -18.57 -8.52
N ALA A 381 17.26 -18.81 -7.99
CA ALA A 381 16.02 -18.42 -8.66
C ALA A 381 15.97 -16.91 -8.90
N ALA A 382 15.38 -16.48 -10.01
CA ALA A 382 15.04 -15.09 -10.22
C ALA A 382 14.04 -14.62 -9.15
N THR A 383 14.01 -13.33 -8.87
CA THR A 383 13.12 -12.74 -7.86
C THR A 383 11.66 -13.11 -8.14
N GLU A 384 11.27 -13.05 -9.39
CA GLU A 384 9.92 -13.28 -9.89
C GLU A 384 9.48 -14.76 -9.79
N THR A 385 10.43 -15.70 -9.85
CA THR A 385 10.16 -17.14 -9.78
C THR A 385 10.32 -17.73 -8.39
N ALA A 386 10.92 -17.02 -7.44
CA ALA A 386 11.32 -17.56 -6.14
C ALA A 386 10.17 -18.27 -5.39
N THR A 387 8.95 -17.74 -5.46
CA THR A 387 7.75 -18.33 -4.82
C THR A 387 7.40 -19.67 -5.47
N PHE A 388 7.35 -19.74 -6.79
CA PHE A 388 7.05 -20.98 -7.52
C PHE A 388 8.14 -22.03 -7.32
N ALA A 389 9.41 -21.61 -7.40
CA ALA A 389 10.56 -22.47 -7.13
C ALA A 389 10.54 -23.05 -5.71
N THR A 390 10.00 -22.33 -4.74
CA THR A 390 9.82 -22.83 -3.37
C THR A 390 8.67 -23.84 -3.30
N LEU A 391 7.50 -23.47 -3.82
CA LEU A 391 6.30 -24.30 -3.71
C LEU A 391 6.46 -25.69 -4.33
N GLN A 392 7.17 -25.82 -5.47
CA GLN A 392 7.37 -27.11 -6.15
C GLN A 392 8.04 -28.19 -5.30
N HIS A 393 8.82 -27.81 -4.28
CA HIS A 393 9.52 -28.76 -3.41
C HIS A 393 8.68 -29.27 -2.24
N TYR A 394 7.43 -28.82 -2.13
CA TYR A 394 6.50 -29.27 -1.10
C TYR A 394 5.36 -30.11 -1.68
N PRO A 395 4.73 -31.00 -0.88
CA PRO A 395 3.53 -31.71 -1.30
C PRO A 395 2.47 -30.73 -1.83
N LEU A 396 1.73 -31.14 -2.86
CA LEU A 396 0.76 -30.30 -3.57
C LEU A 396 1.35 -29.05 -4.24
N GLY A 397 2.66 -28.99 -4.46
CA GLY A 397 3.37 -27.80 -4.96
C GLY A 397 2.80 -27.26 -6.27
N PHE A 398 2.40 -28.14 -7.22
CA PHE A 398 1.73 -27.72 -8.44
C PHE A 398 0.39 -27.03 -8.17
N VAL A 399 -0.44 -27.60 -7.28
CA VAL A 399 -1.76 -27.03 -6.93
C VAL A 399 -1.59 -25.69 -6.22
N LEU A 400 -0.67 -25.61 -5.25
CA LEU A 400 -0.37 -24.36 -4.54
C LEU A 400 0.17 -23.28 -5.50
N SER A 401 1.03 -23.66 -6.44
CA SER A 401 1.56 -22.76 -7.47
C SER A 401 0.45 -22.26 -8.41
N LEU A 402 -0.46 -23.15 -8.83
CA LEU A 402 -1.60 -22.75 -9.66
C LEU A 402 -2.53 -21.79 -8.95
N ILE A 403 -2.86 -22.05 -7.68
CA ILE A 403 -3.69 -21.14 -6.88
C ILE A 403 -2.96 -19.81 -6.66
N THR A 404 -1.64 -19.83 -6.39
CA THR A 404 -0.83 -18.62 -6.25
C THR A 404 -0.86 -17.77 -7.53
N LEU A 405 -0.72 -18.40 -8.70
CA LEU A 405 -0.83 -17.71 -9.98
C LEU A 405 -2.21 -17.06 -10.16
N LEU A 406 -3.29 -17.78 -9.84
CA LEU A 406 -4.66 -17.23 -9.87
C LEU A 406 -4.81 -16.04 -8.91
N VAL A 407 -4.28 -16.14 -7.69
CA VAL A 407 -4.26 -15.04 -6.71
C VAL A 407 -3.60 -13.79 -7.29
N ILE A 408 -2.43 -13.93 -7.91
CA ILE A 408 -1.71 -12.81 -8.51
C ILE A 408 -2.51 -12.21 -9.66
N MET A 409 -3.08 -13.04 -10.54
CA MET A 409 -3.89 -12.58 -11.68
C MET A 409 -5.13 -11.80 -11.23
N ILE A 410 -5.81 -12.28 -10.19
CA ILE A 410 -6.98 -11.60 -9.65
C ILE A 410 -6.58 -10.28 -8.98
N PHE A 411 -5.52 -10.26 -8.16
CA PHE A 411 -5.00 -9.02 -7.59
C PHE A 411 -4.60 -8.01 -8.66
N PHE A 412 -4.03 -8.48 -9.77
CA PHE A 412 -3.63 -7.64 -10.88
C PHE A 412 -4.81 -6.82 -11.43
N VAL A 413 -5.92 -7.49 -11.71
CA VAL A 413 -7.14 -6.85 -12.25
C VAL A 413 -7.82 -5.98 -11.18
N THR A 414 -8.02 -6.49 -9.97
CA THR A 414 -8.79 -5.79 -8.92
C THR A 414 -8.07 -4.55 -8.37
N SER A 415 -6.74 -4.60 -8.25
CA SER A 415 -5.94 -3.44 -7.83
C SER A 415 -5.97 -2.33 -8.89
N ALA A 416 -5.84 -2.68 -10.17
CA ALA A 416 -5.87 -1.73 -11.26
C ALA A 416 -7.26 -1.06 -11.39
N ASP A 417 -8.34 -1.83 -11.28
CA ASP A 417 -9.70 -1.29 -11.30
C ASP A 417 -9.93 -0.27 -10.18
N SER A 418 -9.58 -0.65 -8.94
CA SER A 418 -9.68 0.25 -7.78
C SER A 418 -8.85 1.52 -7.96
N ALA A 419 -7.65 1.40 -8.56
CA ALA A 419 -6.78 2.54 -8.80
C ALA A 419 -7.34 3.49 -9.86
N THR A 420 -8.01 2.99 -10.92
CA THR A 420 -8.67 3.86 -11.92
C THR A 420 -9.76 4.72 -11.28
N TYR A 421 -10.50 4.17 -10.31
CA TYR A 421 -11.50 4.91 -9.56
C TYR A 421 -10.88 6.03 -8.71
N VAL A 422 -9.84 5.71 -7.93
CA VAL A 422 -9.18 6.70 -7.05
C VAL A 422 -8.50 7.80 -7.89
N LEU A 423 -7.79 7.45 -8.96
CA LEU A 423 -7.20 8.43 -9.89
C LEU A 423 -8.29 9.29 -10.55
N GLY A 424 -9.41 8.67 -10.91
CA GLY A 424 -10.58 9.37 -11.41
C GLY A 424 -11.08 10.40 -10.42
N MET A 425 -11.23 10.05 -9.16
CA MET A 425 -11.67 10.95 -8.08
C MET A 425 -10.66 12.08 -7.83
N LEU A 426 -9.37 11.77 -7.66
CA LEU A 426 -8.32 12.76 -7.43
C LEU A 426 -8.21 13.77 -8.57
N SER A 427 -8.38 13.32 -9.80
CA SER A 427 -8.28 14.16 -11.00
C SER A 427 -9.61 14.77 -11.46
N SER A 428 -10.71 14.54 -10.74
CA SER A 428 -12.06 15.12 -11.02
C SER A 428 -12.57 15.97 -9.85
N SER A 429 -11.69 16.73 -9.19
CA SER A 429 -12.03 17.62 -8.07
C SER A 429 -12.73 16.91 -6.90
N GLY A 430 -12.33 15.66 -6.61
CA GLY A 430 -12.88 14.87 -5.53
C GLY A 430 -14.27 14.27 -5.83
N ASP A 431 -14.69 14.23 -7.09
CA ASP A 431 -15.98 13.63 -7.47
C ASP A 431 -15.95 12.11 -7.21
N ILE A 432 -16.82 11.65 -6.32
CA ILE A 432 -16.97 10.22 -5.97
C ILE A 432 -17.53 9.36 -7.12
N ASN A 433 -18.07 10.00 -8.18
CA ASN A 433 -18.56 9.34 -9.38
C ASN A 433 -17.83 9.91 -10.62
N PRO A 434 -16.52 9.67 -10.77
CA PRO A 434 -15.76 10.20 -11.90
C PRO A 434 -16.27 9.61 -13.22
N LYS A 435 -16.22 10.41 -14.29
CA LYS A 435 -16.65 9.99 -15.62
C LYS A 435 -15.88 8.73 -16.07
N SER A 436 -16.56 7.78 -16.71
CA SER A 436 -15.94 6.55 -17.21
C SER A 436 -14.73 6.81 -18.12
N PHE A 437 -14.82 7.83 -18.99
CA PHE A 437 -13.70 8.28 -19.82
C PHE A 437 -12.45 8.60 -18.99
N VAL A 438 -12.56 9.30 -17.85
CA VAL A 438 -11.42 9.62 -16.97
C VAL A 438 -10.80 8.36 -16.39
N LYS A 439 -11.63 7.44 -15.89
CA LYS A 439 -11.18 6.14 -15.35
C LYS A 439 -10.44 5.32 -16.41
N VAL A 440 -11.01 5.20 -17.62
CA VAL A 440 -10.39 4.47 -18.73
C VAL A 440 -9.08 5.11 -19.16
N SER A 441 -8.98 6.44 -19.22
CA SER A 441 -7.73 7.13 -19.53
C SER A 441 -6.63 6.79 -18.54
N TRP A 442 -6.93 6.77 -17.23
CA TRP A 442 -5.96 6.37 -16.21
C TRP A 442 -5.57 4.91 -16.31
N GLY A 443 -6.51 4.02 -16.63
CA GLY A 443 -6.22 2.61 -16.88
C GLY A 443 -5.19 2.41 -18.00
N ILE A 444 -5.40 3.09 -19.12
CA ILE A 444 -4.47 3.04 -20.26
C ILE A 444 -3.11 3.63 -19.89
N ILE A 445 -3.07 4.77 -19.21
CA ILE A 445 -1.79 5.41 -18.80
C ILE A 445 -1.01 4.50 -17.84
N MET A 446 -1.65 3.90 -16.85
CA MET A 446 -0.98 2.97 -15.92
C MET A 446 -0.38 1.76 -16.64
N ALA A 447 -1.13 1.20 -17.60
CA ALA A 447 -0.65 0.09 -18.42
C ALA A 447 0.57 0.50 -19.27
N LEU A 448 0.53 1.66 -19.91
CA LEU A 448 1.65 2.19 -20.69
C LEU A 448 2.88 2.46 -19.80
N PHE A 449 2.69 3.01 -18.61
CA PHE A 449 3.77 3.16 -17.63
C PHE A 449 4.40 1.82 -17.27
N ALA A 450 3.60 0.81 -16.93
CA ALA A 450 4.10 -0.52 -16.60
C ALA A 450 4.91 -1.13 -17.77
N ILE A 451 4.39 -1.03 -19.00
CA ILE A 451 5.07 -1.51 -20.21
C ILE A 451 6.41 -0.80 -20.40
N ILE A 452 6.44 0.53 -20.32
CA ILE A 452 7.67 1.31 -20.50
C ILE A 452 8.71 0.98 -19.44
N MET A 453 8.30 0.79 -18.18
CA MET A 453 9.24 0.39 -17.13
C MET A 453 9.85 -0.98 -17.38
N ILE A 454 9.04 -1.96 -17.75
CA ILE A 454 9.55 -3.30 -18.10
C ILE A 454 10.50 -3.19 -19.31
N TYR A 455 10.14 -2.41 -20.31
CA TYR A 455 10.96 -2.22 -21.53
C TYR A 455 12.31 -1.56 -21.26
N THR A 456 12.37 -0.59 -20.34
CA THR A 456 13.57 0.20 -20.07
C THR A 456 14.56 -0.45 -19.10
N GLY A 457 14.12 -1.37 -18.23
CA GLY A 457 15.03 -1.98 -17.26
C GLY A 457 14.36 -2.92 -16.26
N GLY A 458 13.13 -3.36 -16.52
CA GLY A 458 12.43 -4.35 -15.70
C GLY A 458 12.23 -3.92 -14.26
N THR A 459 12.46 -4.84 -13.33
CA THR A 459 12.29 -4.64 -11.88
C THR A 459 13.07 -3.41 -11.38
N GLN A 460 14.29 -3.16 -11.85
CA GLN A 460 15.11 -2.02 -11.40
C GLN A 460 14.54 -0.67 -11.86
N ALA A 461 14.05 -0.58 -13.10
CA ALA A 461 13.43 0.66 -13.61
C ALA A 461 12.16 1.01 -12.82
N ILE A 462 11.37 -0.01 -12.44
CA ILE A 462 10.19 0.13 -11.59
C ILE A 462 10.58 0.71 -10.23
N GLN A 463 11.60 0.15 -9.57
CA GLN A 463 12.09 0.62 -8.27
C GLN A 463 12.62 2.06 -8.35
N ASN A 464 13.39 2.39 -9.39
CA ASN A 464 13.94 3.73 -9.60
C ASN A 464 12.82 4.78 -9.68
N LEU A 465 11.78 4.51 -10.45
CA LEU A 465 10.70 5.48 -10.62
C LEU A 465 9.89 5.70 -9.33
N LEU A 466 9.68 4.64 -8.54
CA LEU A 466 9.04 4.77 -7.22
C LEU A 466 9.82 5.72 -6.31
N ILE A 467 11.16 5.58 -6.25
CA ILE A 467 12.03 6.44 -5.42
C ILE A 467 11.96 7.90 -5.89
N ILE A 468 11.91 8.13 -7.21
CA ILE A 468 11.83 9.48 -7.77
C ILE A 468 10.48 10.14 -7.45
N ALA A 469 9.37 9.42 -7.65
CA ALA A 469 8.03 9.97 -7.44
C ALA A 469 7.70 10.19 -5.94
N ALA A 470 8.26 9.38 -5.07
CA ALA A 470 8.00 9.45 -3.64
C ALA A 470 8.59 10.71 -2.97
N LEU A 471 9.76 11.18 -3.40
CA LEU A 471 10.44 12.28 -2.73
C LEU A 471 9.61 13.58 -2.71
N PRO A 472 9.10 14.12 -3.84
CA PRO A 472 8.27 15.30 -3.80
C PRO A 472 6.94 15.08 -3.04
N PHE A 473 6.32 13.90 -3.16
CA PHE A 473 5.09 13.61 -2.44
C PHE A 473 5.31 13.45 -0.93
N SER A 474 6.47 13.01 -0.49
CA SER A 474 6.82 12.92 0.93
C SER A 474 6.78 14.29 1.65
N VAL A 475 7.13 15.37 0.95
CA VAL A 475 7.02 16.75 1.47
C VAL A 475 5.54 17.13 1.65
N VAL A 476 4.67 16.69 0.74
CA VAL A 476 3.22 16.90 0.88
C VAL A 476 2.68 16.14 2.10
N ILE A 477 3.15 14.92 2.37
CA ILE A 477 2.76 14.16 3.58
C ILE A 477 3.15 14.90 4.85
N ILE A 478 4.33 15.51 4.92
CA ILE A 478 4.74 16.34 6.07
C ILE A 478 3.77 17.51 6.27
N ALA A 479 3.41 18.19 5.20
CA ALA A 479 2.43 19.28 5.26
C ALA A 479 1.04 18.78 5.69
N MET A 480 0.60 17.61 5.21
CA MET A 480 -0.66 16.97 5.63
C MET A 480 -0.66 16.65 7.12
N ILE A 481 0.44 16.11 7.65
CA ILE A 481 0.59 15.84 9.08
C ILE A 481 0.50 17.12 9.89
N TRP A 482 1.20 18.17 9.46
CA TRP A 482 1.15 19.45 10.16
C TRP A 482 -0.25 20.05 10.13
N SER A 483 -0.93 19.99 8.99
CA SER A 483 -2.32 20.41 8.85
C SER A 483 -3.26 19.68 9.81
N LEU A 484 -3.10 18.35 9.90
CA LEU A 484 -3.87 17.52 10.84
C LEU A 484 -3.63 17.94 12.29
N LEU A 485 -2.36 18.02 12.71
CA LEU A 485 -2.00 18.39 14.08
C LEU A 485 -2.50 19.79 14.46
N LYS A 486 -2.39 20.76 13.55
CA LYS A 486 -2.95 22.09 13.73
C LYS A 486 -4.47 22.03 13.92
N SER A 487 -5.19 21.35 13.02
CA SER A 487 -6.64 21.25 13.09
C SER A 487 -7.11 20.49 14.34
N LEU A 488 -6.40 19.42 14.74
CA LEU A 488 -6.68 18.72 16.00
C LEU A 488 -6.44 19.62 17.24
N SER A 489 -5.44 20.49 17.22
CA SER A 489 -5.17 21.39 18.34
C SER A 489 -6.29 22.41 18.56
N GLU A 490 -7.03 22.75 17.51
CA GLU A 490 -8.18 23.66 17.52
C GLU A 490 -9.48 22.96 17.95
N GLU A 491 -9.50 21.62 18.07
CA GLU A 491 -10.67 20.86 18.56
C GLU A 491 -10.96 21.16 20.03
N LYS A 492 -12.20 21.50 20.30
CA LYS A 492 -12.67 21.73 21.68
C LYS A 492 -12.69 20.42 22.47
N PRO A 493 -12.39 20.44 23.77
CA PRO A 493 -12.56 19.26 24.62
C PRO A 493 -13.98 18.73 24.52
N ARG A 494 -14.13 17.42 24.35
CA ARG A 494 -15.43 16.75 24.27
C ARG A 494 -16.18 16.94 25.59
N ASN A 495 -17.34 17.58 25.56
CA ASN A 495 -18.21 17.69 26.73
C ASN A 495 -18.86 16.33 26.99
N SER A 496 -18.32 15.54 27.92
CA SER A 496 -18.79 14.20 28.28
C SER A 496 -20.28 14.15 28.70
N ASN A 497 -20.84 15.28 29.12
CA ASN A 497 -22.23 15.37 29.55
C ASN A 497 -23.26 15.32 28.42
N LYS A 498 -22.89 15.60 27.16
CA LYS A 498 -23.81 15.52 26.01
C LYS A 498 -24.03 14.10 25.50
N VAL A 499 -23.06 13.19 25.72
CA VAL A 499 -23.13 11.81 25.22
C VAL A 499 -24.10 10.96 26.03
N LEU A 500 -24.28 11.25 27.32
CA LEU A 500 -25.21 10.51 28.18
C LEU A 500 -26.70 10.78 27.87
N ILE A 501 -26.99 11.84 27.11
CA ILE A 501 -28.37 12.21 26.78
C ILE A 501 -28.86 11.52 25.50
N LYS A 502 -27.97 11.18 24.56
CA LYS A 502 -28.35 10.53 23.29
C LYS A 502 -28.61 9.02 23.38
N HIS A 503 -28.20 8.37 24.47
CA HIS A 503 -28.49 6.96 24.73
C HIS A 503 -29.67 6.73 25.70
N ARG A 504 -30.45 7.75 26.01
CA ARG A 504 -31.71 7.55 26.71
C ARG A 504 -32.81 7.31 25.68
N ASP A 505 -33.31 6.08 25.71
CA ASP A 505 -34.45 5.58 24.96
C ASP A 505 -35.56 6.64 24.86
N PRO A 506 -36.04 7.02 23.67
CA PRO A 506 -37.15 7.96 23.53
C PRO A 506 -38.37 7.59 24.33
N ASP A 507 -38.65 6.29 24.51
CA ASP A 507 -39.78 5.74 25.25
C ASP A 507 -39.72 6.04 26.76
N VAL A 508 -38.54 6.37 27.32
CA VAL A 508 -38.39 6.72 28.76
C VAL A 508 -38.74 8.19 29.03
N LEU A 509 -38.75 9.03 28.02
CA LEU A 509 -39.12 10.44 28.12
C LEU A 509 -40.63 10.66 28.01
N GLU A 510 -41.35 9.83 27.25
CA GLU A 510 -42.80 9.88 27.18
C GLU A 510 -43.46 9.39 28.50
N TYR A 511 -42.85 8.41 29.15
CA TYR A 511 -43.40 7.86 30.42
C TYR A 511 -43.28 8.85 31.61
N ARG A 512 -42.38 9.84 31.56
CA ARG A 512 -42.25 10.89 32.60
C ARG A 512 -43.07 12.13 32.31
N SER A 513 -43.43 12.41 31.07
CA SER A 513 -44.32 13.53 30.74
C SER A 513 -45.80 13.23 31.00
N SER A 514 -46.20 11.95 30.94
CA SER A 514 -47.57 11.53 31.20
C SER A 514 -47.91 11.40 32.70
N LYS A 515 -46.90 11.35 33.61
CA LYS A 515 -47.13 11.27 35.06
C LYS A 515 -47.28 12.63 35.76
N HIS A 516 -47.08 13.75 35.05
CA HIS A 516 -47.20 15.11 35.63
C HIS A 516 -48.47 15.85 35.20
N ILE A 517 -49.41 15.20 34.51
CA ILE A 517 -50.66 15.83 34.03
C ILE A 517 -51.89 15.37 34.85
N ASP A 518 -51.76 14.37 35.75
CA ASP A 518 -52.91 13.86 36.53
C ASP A 518 -52.88 14.21 38.03
N GLU A 519 -52.12 15.18 38.45
CA GLU A 519 -52.23 15.77 39.80
C GLU A 519 -52.30 17.29 39.71
N ASN A 520 -53.50 17.83 39.32
CA ASN A 520 -54.09 19.10 39.81
C ASN A 520 -55.58 19.16 39.40
#